data_e7a598181305cb4083653bb8af4613be
#
_entry.id   e7a598181305cb4083653bb8af4613be
#
_cell.length_a   1.000
_cell.length_b   1.000
_cell.length_c   1.000
_cell.angle_alpha   90.00
_cell.angle_beta   90.00
_cell.angle_gamma   90.00
#
_symmetry.space_group_name_H-M   'P 1'
#
loop_
_entity.id
_entity.type
_entity.pdbx_description
1 polymer ?
#
loop_
_entity_poly.entity_id
_entity_poly.type
_entity_poly.pdbx_seq_one_letter_code
_entity_poly.pdbx_strand_id
1 'polypeptide(L)'
;VIGLVDDELRFSALPSCFQDIIFLPRRASLDRISGVLFIAWFRTQLPGYTLNKKTCFDCQHKGLSRQQIRIMVNFYRGLSVVQTANALKMSEKTVFTHKYMMMQKFNLRSDYELIVLLRRLMEKKSRPNLLRDYLENNYTQQIT
;
A
#
# COMPACT_ATOMS: atom_id res chain seq x y z
N VAL A 1 -9.70 -10.63 -6.57
CA VAL A 1 -8.42 -10.02 -7.00
C VAL A 1 -7.39 -11.13 -7.22
N ILE A 2 -6.61 -11.04 -8.29
CA ILE A 2 -5.51 -11.97 -8.59
C ILE A 2 -4.21 -11.18 -8.48
N GLY A 3 -3.28 -11.67 -7.66
CA GLY A 3 -1.95 -11.10 -7.49
C GLY A 3 -0.91 -11.93 -8.26
N LEU A 4 -0.05 -11.27 -9.04
CA LEU A 4 1.09 -11.94 -9.68
C LEU A 4 2.30 -11.87 -8.75
N VAL A 5 2.93 -13.00 -8.52
CA VAL A 5 4.09 -13.13 -7.63
C VAL A 5 5.26 -13.82 -8.34
N ASP A 6 6.46 -13.53 -7.90
CA ASP A 6 7.63 -14.29 -8.29
C ASP A 6 7.66 -15.62 -7.51
N ASP A 7 8.21 -16.67 -8.10
CA ASP A 7 8.15 -18.04 -7.57
C ASP A 7 8.80 -18.23 -6.17
N GLU A 8 9.60 -17.25 -5.72
CA GLU A 8 10.33 -17.30 -4.45
C GLU A 8 9.55 -16.74 -3.24
N LEU A 9 8.35 -16.21 -3.44
CA LEU A 9 7.55 -15.69 -2.33
C LEU A 9 6.96 -16.84 -1.50
N ARG A 10 7.70 -17.23 -0.47
CA ARG A 10 7.17 -18.04 0.62
C ARG A 10 6.20 -17.19 1.42
N PHE A 11 4.93 -17.49 1.33
CA PHE A 11 3.87 -16.82 2.09
C PHE A 11 3.97 -17.19 3.57
N SER A 12 4.81 -16.50 4.32
CA SER A 12 4.64 -16.43 5.77
C SER A 12 3.45 -15.51 6.04
N ALA A 13 2.51 -15.95 6.85
CA ALA A 13 1.31 -15.26 7.33
C ALA A 13 0.99 -13.92 6.63
N LEU A 14 0.14 -13.96 5.59
CA LEU A 14 -0.32 -12.77 4.90
C LEU A 14 -1.29 -11.98 5.79
N PRO A 15 -1.22 -10.64 5.79
CA PRO A 15 -2.22 -9.80 6.43
C PRO A 15 -3.64 -10.15 5.97
N SER A 16 -4.62 -9.99 6.85
CA SER A 16 -6.03 -10.36 6.58
C SER A 16 -6.61 -9.66 5.34
N CYS A 17 -6.09 -8.49 4.96
CA CYS A 17 -6.48 -7.78 3.74
C CYS A 17 -6.04 -8.46 2.43
N PHE A 18 -5.14 -9.44 2.50
CA PHE A 18 -4.68 -10.23 1.35
C PHE A 18 -5.31 -11.62 1.28
N GLN A 19 -6.12 -12.03 2.26
CA GLN A 19 -6.73 -13.37 2.29
C GLN A 19 -7.65 -13.66 1.11
N ASP A 20 -8.27 -12.62 0.54
CA ASP A 20 -9.16 -12.75 -0.62
C ASP A 20 -8.43 -12.65 -1.97
N ILE A 21 -7.10 -12.50 -1.95
CA ILE A 21 -6.28 -12.45 -3.15
C ILE A 21 -5.81 -13.85 -3.51
N ILE A 22 -6.08 -14.27 -4.74
CA ILE A 22 -5.52 -15.49 -5.30
C ILE A 22 -4.18 -15.13 -5.94
N PHE A 23 -3.10 -15.71 -5.42
CA PHE A 23 -1.76 -15.46 -5.96
C PHE A 23 -1.40 -16.45 -7.06
N LEU A 24 -0.85 -15.91 -8.14
CA LEU A 24 -0.44 -16.67 -9.29
C LEU A 24 1.04 -16.37 -9.61
N PRO A 25 1.90 -17.40 -9.72
CA PRO A 25 3.27 -17.20 -10.17
C PRO A 25 3.31 -16.60 -11.58
N ARG A 26 4.23 -15.68 -11.84
CA ARG A 26 4.38 -15.05 -13.18
C ARG A 26 4.65 -16.04 -14.29
N ARG A 27 5.27 -17.19 -13.96
CA ARG A 27 5.59 -18.28 -14.89
C ARG A 27 4.64 -19.45 -14.80
N ALA A 28 3.40 -19.20 -14.35
CA ALA A 28 2.39 -20.26 -14.27
C ALA A 28 2.02 -20.79 -15.66
N SER A 29 1.72 -22.09 -15.76
CA SER A 29 1.19 -22.70 -16.96
C SER A 29 -0.20 -22.15 -17.33
N LEU A 30 -0.57 -22.24 -18.61
CA LEU A 30 -1.89 -21.81 -19.08
C LEU A 30 -3.04 -22.50 -18.34
N ASP A 31 -2.90 -23.81 -18.06
CA ASP A 31 -3.90 -24.56 -17.30
C ASP A 31 -4.09 -24.00 -15.88
N ARG A 32 -3.00 -23.64 -15.22
CA ARG A 32 -3.03 -23.03 -13.89
C ARG A 32 -3.65 -21.63 -13.92
N ILE A 33 -3.32 -20.84 -14.93
CA ILE A 33 -3.91 -19.51 -15.15
C ILE A 33 -5.42 -19.63 -15.35
N SER A 34 -5.83 -20.54 -16.23
CA SER A 34 -7.24 -20.80 -16.55
C SER A 34 -8.02 -21.25 -15.30
N GLY A 35 -7.45 -22.18 -14.53
CA GLY A 35 -8.06 -22.64 -13.27
C GLY A 35 -8.23 -21.54 -12.25
N VAL A 36 -7.23 -20.68 -12.06
CA VAL A 36 -7.29 -19.54 -11.13
C VAL A 36 -8.33 -18.51 -11.57
N LEU A 37 -8.39 -18.20 -12.87
CA LEU A 37 -9.40 -17.29 -13.42
C LEU A 37 -10.82 -17.82 -13.20
N PHE A 38 -11.03 -19.13 -13.43
CA PHE A 38 -12.31 -19.78 -13.19
C PHE A 38 -12.72 -19.70 -11.71
N ILE A 39 -11.82 -20.02 -10.79
CA ILE A 39 -12.08 -19.95 -9.34
C ILE A 39 -12.39 -18.50 -8.92
N ALA A 40 -11.64 -17.52 -9.43
CA ALA A 40 -11.85 -16.12 -9.14
C ALA A 40 -13.23 -15.65 -9.63
N TRP A 41 -13.60 -16.02 -10.85
CA TRP A 41 -14.92 -15.74 -11.42
C TRP A 41 -16.03 -16.42 -10.63
N PHE A 42 -15.91 -17.71 -10.34
CA PHE A 42 -16.91 -18.49 -9.62
C PHE A 42 -17.19 -17.89 -8.23
N ARG A 43 -16.14 -17.45 -7.52
CA ARG A 43 -16.30 -16.79 -6.21
C ARG A 43 -17.18 -15.54 -6.29
N THR A 44 -17.13 -14.78 -7.38
CA THR A 44 -17.95 -13.57 -7.55
C THR A 44 -19.43 -13.89 -7.76
N GLN A 45 -19.78 -15.12 -8.17
CA GLN A 45 -21.15 -15.56 -8.39
C GLN A 45 -21.81 -16.12 -7.12
N LEU A 46 -21.05 -16.34 -6.06
CA LEU A 46 -21.59 -16.88 -4.81
C LEU A 46 -22.48 -15.86 -4.10
N PRO A 47 -23.67 -16.26 -3.62
CA PRO A 47 -24.51 -15.39 -2.80
C PRO A 47 -23.75 -14.90 -1.57
N GLY A 48 -23.78 -13.60 -1.29
CA GLY A 48 -23.07 -13.01 -0.16
C GLY A 48 -21.60 -12.71 -0.40
N TYR A 49 -21.08 -12.91 -1.64
CA TYR A 49 -19.78 -12.38 -2.00
C TYR A 49 -19.84 -10.86 -2.02
N THR A 50 -19.57 -10.28 -0.88
CA THR A 50 -19.23 -8.86 -0.80
C THR A 50 -17.71 -8.77 -0.85
N LEU A 51 -17.19 -7.87 -1.68
CA LEU A 51 -15.81 -7.39 -1.54
C LEU A 51 -15.67 -6.86 -0.11
N ASN A 52 -15.27 -7.76 0.78
CA ASN A 52 -15.29 -7.49 2.20
C ASN A 52 -14.37 -6.30 2.48
N LYS A 53 -14.97 -5.18 2.83
CA LYS A 53 -14.32 -4.07 3.53
C LYS A 53 -13.92 -4.53 4.95
N LYS A 54 -13.36 -5.75 5.08
CA LYS A 54 -12.89 -6.23 6.37
C LYS A 54 -11.84 -5.26 6.87
N THR A 55 -12.09 -4.73 8.04
CA THR A 55 -11.09 -3.96 8.78
C THR A 55 -9.88 -4.86 9.00
N CYS A 56 -8.82 -4.59 8.28
CA CYS A 56 -7.57 -5.30 8.42
C CYS A 56 -6.88 -4.83 9.69
N PHE A 57 -6.83 -5.66 10.73
CA PHE A 57 -6.20 -5.31 12.00
C PHE A 57 -4.67 -5.37 11.96
N ASP A 58 -4.12 -6.20 11.09
CA ASP A 58 -2.69 -6.45 10.92
C ASP A 58 -2.10 -5.79 9.66
N CYS A 59 -2.87 -4.92 9.00
CA CYS A 59 -2.43 -4.22 7.80
C CYS A 59 -1.32 -3.22 8.12
N GLN A 60 -0.20 -3.33 7.41
CA GLN A 60 0.93 -2.41 7.55
C GLN A 60 0.55 -0.95 7.29
N HIS A 61 -0.44 -0.69 6.42
CA HIS A 61 -0.96 0.65 6.17
C HIS A 61 -1.66 1.28 7.38
N LYS A 62 -2.40 0.47 8.15
CA LYS A 62 -3.05 0.94 9.39
C LYS A 62 -2.06 1.19 10.51
N GLY A 63 -0.91 0.55 10.46
CA GLY A 63 0.14 0.77 11.45
C GLY A 63 0.97 2.05 11.20
N LEU A 64 0.65 2.86 10.19
CA LEU A 64 1.30 4.15 9.97
C LEU A 64 0.70 5.21 10.90
N SER A 65 1.58 5.94 11.61
CA SER A 65 1.16 7.10 12.38
C SER A 65 0.74 8.25 11.45
N ARG A 66 -0.06 9.19 11.97
CA ARG A 66 -0.41 10.42 11.23
C ARG A 66 0.83 11.16 10.74
N GLN A 67 1.89 11.18 11.55
CA GLN A 67 3.15 11.82 11.19
C GLN A 67 3.84 11.13 10.02
N GLN A 68 3.88 9.80 10.03
CA GLN A 68 4.43 9.01 8.92
C GLN A 68 3.64 9.26 7.63
N ILE A 69 2.32 9.30 7.70
CA ILE A 69 1.47 9.61 6.53
C ILE A 69 1.80 11.00 5.98
N ARG A 70 1.93 12.03 6.83
CA ARG A 70 2.30 13.39 6.40
C ARG A 70 3.66 13.43 5.69
N ILE A 71 4.64 12.72 6.23
CA ILE A 71 5.98 12.62 5.63
C ILE A 71 5.89 11.90 4.28
N MET A 72 5.18 10.78 4.19
CA MET A 72 4.99 10.02 2.95
C MET A 72 4.33 10.87 1.86
N VAL A 73 3.33 11.66 2.21
CA VAL A 73 2.67 12.57 1.27
C VAL A 73 3.63 13.61 0.71
N ASN A 74 4.50 14.18 1.56
CA ASN A 74 5.50 15.14 1.11
C ASN A 74 6.54 14.49 0.19
N PHE A 75 7.00 13.28 0.49
CA PHE A 75 7.87 12.52 -0.42
C PHE A 75 7.19 12.18 -1.75
N TYR A 76 5.91 11.83 -1.72
CA TYR A 76 5.13 11.61 -2.95
C TYR A 76 5.06 12.88 -3.81
N ARG A 77 4.98 14.05 -3.20
CA ARG A 77 5.03 15.36 -3.88
C ARG A 77 6.43 15.74 -4.39
N GLY A 78 7.42 14.89 -4.14
CA GLY A 78 8.80 15.10 -4.57
C GLY A 78 9.64 15.97 -3.64
N LEU A 79 9.18 16.27 -2.43
CA LEU A 79 9.95 17.04 -1.47
C LEU A 79 11.10 16.18 -0.90
N SER A 80 12.28 16.82 -0.76
CA SER A 80 13.42 16.22 -0.08
C SER A 80 13.18 16.10 1.44
N VAL A 81 14.10 15.43 2.14
CA VAL A 81 14.07 15.35 3.63
C VAL A 81 14.09 16.75 4.23
N VAL A 82 14.97 17.64 3.74
CA VAL A 82 15.10 19.02 4.22
C VAL A 82 13.80 19.81 3.99
N GLN A 83 13.26 19.75 2.77
CA GLN A 83 12.01 20.44 2.42
C GLN A 83 10.82 19.90 3.24
N THR A 84 10.77 18.59 3.45
CA THR A 84 9.74 17.96 4.27
C THR A 84 9.85 18.40 5.73
N ALA A 85 11.06 18.47 6.28
CA ALA A 85 11.33 18.94 7.64
C ALA A 85 10.83 20.39 7.83
N ASN A 86 11.17 21.26 6.87
CA ASN A 86 10.72 22.65 6.90
C ASN A 86 9.19 22.77 6.79
N ALA A 87 8.57 22.04 5.85
CA ALA A 87 7.12 22.04 5.65
C ALA A 87 6.34 21.54 6.87
N LEU A 88 6.89 20.56 7.58
CA LEU A 88 6.24 19.95 8.75
C LEU A 88 6.70 20.55 10.08
N LYS A 89 7.60 21.55 10.05
CA LYS A 89 8.23 22.18 11.24
C LYS A 89 8.86 21.14 12.17
N MET A 90 9.66 20.25 11.60
CA MET A 90 10.35 19.15 12.28
C MET A 90 11.85 19.24 12.04
N SER A 91 12.64 18.52 12.84
CA SER A 91 14.06 18.35 12.54
C SER A 91 14.27 17.37 11.37
N GLU A 92 15.28 17.59 10.56
CA GLU A 92 15.67 16.68 9.48
C GLU A 92 15.96 15.26 10.02
N LYS A 93 16.60 15.19 11.19
CA LYS A 93 16.86 13.92 11.88
C LYS A 93 15.57 13.14 12.15
N THR A 94 14.52 13.82 12.58
CA THR A 94 13.22 13.20 12.84
C THR A 94 12.57 12.68 11.55
N VAL A 95 12.61 13.47 10.48
CA VAL A 95 12.10 13.06 9.15
C VAL A 95 12.88 11.86 8.63
N PHE A 96 14.21 11.89 8.75
CA PHE A 96 15.08 10.79 8.33
C PHE A 96 14.77 9.51 9.11
N THR A 97 14.60 9.60 10.43
CA THR A 97 14.26 8.45 11.28
C THR A 97 12.92 7.83 10.85
N HIS A 98 11.89 8.65 10.63
CA HIS A 98 10.61 8.14 10.13
C HIS A 98 10.70 7.51 8.75
N LYS A 99 11.47 8.12 7.84
CA LYS A 99 11.76 7.55 6.51
C LYS A 99 12.38 6.17 6.64
N TYR A 100 13.42 6.04 7.45
CA TYR A 100 14.11 4.78 7.67
C TYR A 100 13.19 3.71 8.27
N MET A 101 12.39 4.06 9.27
CA MET A 101 11.40 3.15 9.87
C MET A 101 10.37 2.67 8.84
N MET A 102 9.91 3.58 7.97
CA MET A 102 8.97 3.21 6.88
C MET A 102 9.64 2.29 5.86
N MET A 103 10.89 2.57 5.47
CA MET A 103 11.65 1.72 4.56
C MET A 103 11.84 0.31 5.15
N GLN A 104 12.17 0.20 6.42
CA GLN A 104 12.26 -1.11 7.09
C GLN A 104 10.91 -1.82 7.13
N LYS A 105 9.84 -1.11 7.47
CA LYS A 105 8.50 -1.68 7.58
C LYS A 105 8.01 -2.30 6.27
N PHE A 106 8.33 -1.68 5.14
CA PHE A 106 7.96 -2.16 3.82
C PHE A 106 9.08 -2.94 3.12
N ASN A 107 10.18 -3.24 3.84
CA ASN A 107 11.35 -3.94 3.31
C ASN A 107 11.91 -3.28 2.04
N LEU A 108 12.03 -1.96 2.05
CA LEU A 108 12.56 -1.17 0.94
C LEU A 108 14.07 -0.97 1.11
N ARG A 109 14.80 -1.05 -0.01
CA ARG A 109 16.27 -0.94 -0.02
C ARG A 109 16.78 0.41 -0.54
N SER A 110 15.93 1.16 -1.22
CA SER A 110 16.32 2.43 -1.85
C SER A 110 15.19 3.46 -1.82
N ASP A 111 15.56 4.72 -1.97
CA ASP A 111 14.61 5.83 -2.12
C ASP A 111 13.73 5.68 -3.36
N TYR A 112 14.29 5.08 -4.41
CA TYR A 112 13.53 4.77 -5.62
C TYR A 112 12.38 3.78 -5.32
N GLU A 113 12.65 2.72 -4.58
CA GLU A 113 11.62 1.75 -4.17
C GLU A 113 10.54 2.41 -3.30
N LEU A 114 10.93 3.35 -2.43
CA LEU A 114 9.98 4.14 -1.64
C LEU A 114 9.05 4.96 -2.55
N ILE A 115 9.59 5.66 -3.54
CA ILE A 115 8.78 6.44 -4.49
C ILE A 115 7.85 5.55 -5.30
N VAL A 116 8.34 4.40 -5.77
CA VAL A 116 7.52 3.41 -6.50
C VAL A 116 6.38 2.90 -5.62
N LEU A 117 6.66 2.57 -4.35
CA LEU A 117 5.64 2.16 -3.38
C LEU A 117 4.60 3.27 -3.19
N LEU A 118 5.03 4.51 -2.98
CA LEU A 118 4.11 5.65 -2.77
C LEU A 118 3.19 5.86 -3.96
N ARG A 119 3.71 5.78 -5.18
CA ARG A 119 2.89 5.86 -6.41
C ARG A 119 1.85 4.75 -6.45
N ARG A 120 2.25 3.50 -6.21
CA ARG A 120 1.32 2.35 -6.19
C ARG A 120 0.23 2.50 -5.14
N LEU A 121 0.58 3.01 -3.96
CA LEU A 121 -0.38 3.24 -2.89
C LEU A 121 -1.39 4.34 -3.26
N MET A 122 -0.93 5.42 -3.90
CA MET A 122 -1.80 6.50 -4.35
C MET A 122 -2.72 6.10 -5.49
N GLU A 123 -2.25 5.26 -6.41
CA GLU A 123 -3.02 4.76 -7.55
C GLU A 123 -4.05 3.69 -7.13
N LYS A 124 -3.89 3.10 -5.95
CA LYS A 124 -4.78 2.06 -5.47
C LYS A 124 -6.20 2.60 -5.28
N LYS A 125 -7.14 2.08 -6.05
CA LYS A 125 -8.56 2.49 -6.00
C LYS A 125 -9.34 1.91 -4.80
N SER A 126 -8.80 0.88 -4.15
CA SER A 126 -9.44 0.25 -3.00
C SER A 126 -9.34 1.12 -1.75
N ARG A 127 -10.46 1.27 -1.03
CA ARG A 127 -10.50 1.95 0.27
C ARG A 127 -10.35 0.95 1.44
N PRO A 128 -9.77 1.36 2.58
CA PRO A 128 -9.28 2.71 2.89
C PRO A 128 -7.90 2.97 2.25
N ASN A 129 -7.73 4.14 1.64
CA ASN A 129 -6.43 4.59 1.16
C ASN A 129 -6.02 5.84 1.97
N LEU A 130 -5.34 5.61 3.09
CA LEU A 130 -4.99 6.66 4.04
C LEU A 130 -4.18 7.81 3.43
N LEU A 131 -3.34 7.52 2.42
CA LEU A 131 -2.55 8.55 1.75
C LEU A 131 -3.42 9.44 0.87
N ARG A 132 -4.31 8.84 0.08
CA ARG A 132 -5.23 9.57 -0.78
C ARG A 132 -6.23 10.36 0.06
N ASP A 133 -6.83 9.72 1.07
CA ASP A 133 -7.80 10.35 1.95
C ASP A 133 -7.18 11.56 2.67
N TYR A 134 -5.91 11.47 3.06
CA TYR A 134 -5.19 12.60 3.63
C TYR A 134 -4.97 13.74 2.63
N LEU A 135 -4.62 13.43 1.37
CA LEU A 135 -4.45 14.44 0.32
C LEU A 135 -5.77 15.12 0.00
N GLU A 136 -6.84 14.37 -0.19
CA GLU A 136 -8.16 14.90 -0.51
C GLU A 136 -8.67 15.86 0.60
N ASN A 137 -8.52 15.48 1.87
CA ASN A 137 -8.93 16.31 3.00
C ASN A 137 -8.13 17.61 3.14
N ASN A 138 -6.83 17.59 2.82
CA ASN A 138 -6.00 18.80 2.90
C ASN A 138 -6.19 19.74 1.70
N TYR A 139 -6.62 19.25 0.54
CA TYR A 139 -7.00 20.14 -0.57
C TYR A 139 -8.26 20.94 -0.25
N THR A 140 -9.22 20.36 0.43
CA THR A 140 -10.48 21.02 0.81
C THR A 140 -10.25 22.15 1.81
N GLN A 141 -9.23 22.07 2.67
CA GLN A 141 -8.90 23.11 3.66
C GLN A 141 -8.11 24.29 3.09
N GLN A 142 -7.52 24.17 1.90
CA GLN A 142 -6.78 25.27 1.25
C GLN A 142 -7.65 26.12 0.32
N ILE A 143 -8.90 25.72 0.07
CA ILE A 143 -9.85 26.43 -0.80
C ILE A 143 -10.87 27.25 0.01
N THR A 144 -10.89 27.08 1.30
CA THR A 144 -11.67 27.91 2.23
C THR A 144 -10.75 28.88 2.96
#